data_5391f12c47a505ce08b514468773a4d9
#
_entry.id   5391f12c47a505ce08b514468773a4d9
#
_cell.length_a   1.000
_cell.length_b   1.000
_cell.length_c   1.000
_cell.angle_alpha   90.00
_cell.angle_beta   90.00
_cell.angle_gamma   90.00
#
_symmetry.space_group_name_H-M   'P 1'
#
loop_
_entity.id
_entity.type
_entity.pdbx_description
1 polymer ?
#
loop_
_entity_poly.entity_id
_entity_poly.type
_entity_poly.pdbx_seq_one_letter_code
_entity_poly.pdbx_strand_id
1 'polypeptide(L)'
;MDMTPAQVAALERFLKAGFKFVTLEHVERYLAIEKDGFVALLDPSDDRLNLFGQAGYRMGRGIGMLVESRAGKSFVWKSESVPATPQLVAAYEEFKAEVRGLLQPSRQ
;
A
#
# COMPACT_ATOMS: atom_id res chain seq x y z
N MET A 1 7.04 -7.25 -19.16
CA MET A 1 8.01 -7.50 -18.10
C MET A 1 7.76 -8.85 -17.48
N ASP A 2 8.78 -9.66 -17.44
CA ASP A 2 8.64 -10.99 -16.85
C ASP A 2 8.80 -10.94 -15.35
N MET A 3 7.92 -11.61 -14.66
CA MET A 3 7.99 -11.66 -13.21
C MET A 3 8.71 -12.91 -12.75
N THR A 4 9.48 -12.78 -11.68
CA THR A 4 10.15 -13.94 -11.09
C THR A 4 9.12 -14.83 -10.38
N PRO A 5 9.44 -16.12 -10.17
CA PRO A 5 8.54 -16.97 -9.39
C PRO A 5 8.25 -16.42 -7.99
N ALA A 6 9.24 -15.79 -7.36
CA ALA A 6 9.03 -15.19 -6.03
C ALA A 6 8.03 -14.04 -6.10
N GLN A 7 8.13 -13.21 -7.16
CA GLN A 7 7.19 -12.10 -7.34
C GLN A 7 5.77 -12.62 -7.59
N VAL A 8 5.63 -13.62 -8.46
CA VAL A 8 4.32 -14.21 -8.74
C VAL A 8 3.71 -14.79 -7.46
N ALA A 9 4.51 -15.53 -6.69
CA ALA A 9 4.01 -16.11 -5.44
C ALA A 9 3.55 -15.04 -4.46
N ALA A 10 4.29 -13.93 -4.37
CA ALA A 10 3.89 -12.83 -3.49
C ALA A 10 2.58 -12.21 -3.95
N LEU A 11 2.43 -11.98 -5.26
CA LEU A 11 1.19 -11.40 -5.78
C LEU A 11 0.00 -12.31 -5.52
N GLU A 12 0.20 -13.62 -5.66
CA GLU A 12 -0.88 -14.56 -5.35
C GLU A 12 -1.30 -14.48 -3.89
N ARG A 13 -0.33 -14.32 -2.98
CA ARG A 13 -0.67 -14.17 -1.57
C ARG A 13 -1.50 -12.90 -1.32
N PHE A 14 -1.16 -11.80 -1.99
CA PHE A 14 -1.93 -10.57 -1.86
C PHE A 14 -3.35 -10.75 -2.40
N LEU A 15 -3.49 -11.38 -3.56
CA LEU A 15 -4.82 -11.58 -4.13
C LEU A 15 -5.68 -12.47 -3.23
N LYS A 16 -5.10 -13.51 -2.65
CA LYS A 16 -5.83 -14.39 -1.74
C LYS A 16 -6.24 -13.68 -0.47
N ALA A 17 -5.46 -12.68 -0.04
CA ALA A 17 -5.76 -11.91 1.16
C ALA A 17 -6.79 -10.80 0.91
N GLY A 18 -7.29 -10.67 -0.31
CA GLY A 18 -8.32 -9.68 -0.61
C GLY A 18 -7.81 -8.36 -1.18
N PHE A 19 -6.52 -8.28 -1.46
CA PHE A 19 -5.97 -7.09 -2.12
C PHE A 19 -6.34 -7.11 -3.59
N LYS A 20 -6.36 -5.91 -4.19
CA LYS A 20 -6.58 -5.78 -5.63
C LYS A 20 -5.55 -4.82 -6.21
N PHE A 21 -5.30 -4.95 -7.51
CA PHE A 21 -4.40 -4.03 -8.20
C PHE A 21 -5.18 -2.81 -8.63
N VAL A 22 -4.54 -1.64 -8.52
CA VAL A 22 -5.15 -0.38 -8.92
C VAL A 22 -4.14 0.41 -9.75
N THR A 23 -4.65 1.37 -10.52
CA THR A 23 -3.82 2.26 -11.32
C THR A 23 -3.83 3.63 -10.69
N LEU A 24 -2.64 4.17 -10.42
CA LEU A 24 -2.48 5.48 -9.82
C LEU A 24 -1.63 6.36 -10.72
N GLU A 25 -1.79 7.67 -10.59
CA GLU A 25 -1.03 8.63 -11.37
C GLU A 25 0.41 8.70 -10.88
N HIS A 26 1.35 8.83 -11.81
CA HIS A 26 2.76 9.11 -11.54
C HIS A 26 3.51 7.99 -10.84
N VAL A 27 2.93 6.79 -10.76
CA VAL A 27 3.59 5.66 -10.11
C VAL A 27 3.48 4.39 -10.96
N GLU A 28 3.42 4.56 -12.29
CA GLU A 28 3.18 3.43 -13.19
C GLU A 28 4.28 2.38 -13.16
N ARG A 29 5.47 2.74 -12.72
CA ARG A 29 6.58 1.80 -12.64
C ARG A 29 6.47 0.83 -11.46
N TYR A 30 5.51 1.07 -10.56
CA TYR A 30 5.31 0.24 -9.38
C TYR A 30 3.98 -0.47 -9.50
N LEU A 31 3.86 -1.57 -8.74
CA LEU A 31 2.58 -2.26 -8.63
C LEU A 31 1.83 -1.66 -7.44
N ALA A 32 0.64 -1.12 -7.70
CA ALA A 32 -0.18 -0.53 -6.64
C ALA A 32 -1.23 -1.55 -6.20
N ILE A 33 -1.26 -1.82 -4.91
CA ILE A 33 -2.23 -2.75 -4.32
C ILE A 33 -3.08 -2.00 -3.30
N GLU A 34 -4.35 -2.35 -3.28
CA GLU A 34 -5.33 -1.67 -2.42
C GLU A 34 -6.16 -2.69 -1.66
N LYS A 35 -6.45 -2.36 -0.40
CA LYS A 35 -7.40 -3.12 0.41
C LYS A 35 -8.02 -2.15 1.41
N ASP A 36 -9.36 -2.14 1.48
CA ASP A 36 -10.11 -1.32 2.43
C ASP A 36 -9.78 0.18 2.34
N GLY A 37 -9.44 0.63 1.14
CA GLY A 37 -9.14 2.04 0.92
C GLY A 37 -7.70 2.45 1.14
N PHE A 38 -6.85 1.54 1.59
CA PHE A 38 -5.43 1.82 1.75
C PHE A 38 -4.65 1.25 0.59
N VAL A 39 -3.55 1.92 0.22
CA VAL A 39 -2.76 1.57 -0.95
C VAL A 39 -1.30 1.46 -0.57
N ALA A 40 -0.61 0.50 -1.14
CA ALA A 40 0.84 0.37 -1.04
C ALA A 40 1.42 0.16 -2.42
N LEU A 41 2.66 0.61 -2.61
CA LEU A 41 3.38 0.44 -3.86
C LEU A 41 4.42 -0.65 -3.68
N LEU A 42 4.50 -1.55 -4.65
CA LEU A 42 5.47 -2.62 -4.65
C LEU A 42 6.44 -2.42 -5.80
N ASP A 43 7.72 -2.51 -5.51
CA ASP A 43 8.79 -2.30 -6.49
C ASP A 43 9.21 -3.67 -7.04
N PRO A 44 9.02 -3.92 -8.35
CA PRO A 44 9.37 -5.21 -8.95
C PRO A 44 10.76 -5.24 -9.55
N SER A 45 11.64 -4.30 -9.22
CA SER A 45 12.95 -4.21 -9.86
C SER A 45 13.92 -5.26 -9.37
N ASP A 46 13.66 -5.90 -8.26
CA ASP A 46 14.48 -6.97 -7.69
C ASP A 46 13.87 -8.33 -7.97
N ASP A 47 14.56 -9.41 -7.57
CA ASP A 47 13.99 -10.77 -7.63
C ASP A 47 12.70 -10.88 -6.87
N ARG A 48 12.54 -10.07 -5.83
CA ARG A 48 11.35 -10.07 -4.98
C ARG A 48 10.64 -8.74 -5.11
N LEU A 49 9.38 -8.74 -4.72
CA LEU A 49 8.65 -7.49 -4.57
C LEU A 49 9.03 -6.85 -3.24
N ASN A 50 9.35 -5.56 -3.29
CA ASN A 50 9.70 -4.81 -2.10
C ASN A 50 8.74 -3.65 -1.94
N LEU A 51 8.44 -3.31 -0.70
CA LEU A 51 7.60 -2.14 -0.43
C LEU A 51 8.37 -0.88 -0.83
N PHE A 52 7.74 -0.03 -1.63
CA PHE A 52 8.33 1.24 -2.03
C PHE A 52 7.67 2.37 -1.25
N GLY A 53 8.46 3.10 -0.49
CA GLY A 53 7.95 4.23 0.29
C GLY A 53 6.99 3.77 1.37
N GLN A 54 6.05 4.61 1.69
CA GLN A 54 5.07 4.33 2.73
C GLN A 54 3.70 4.10 2.13
N ALA A 55 2.92 3.25 2.78
CA ALA A 55 1.53 3.06 2.41
C ALA A 55 0.75 4.33 2.72
N GLY A 56 -0.41 4.48 2.11
CA GLY A 56 -1.27 5.63 2.35
C GLY A 56 -2.73 5.29 2.12
N TYR A 57 -3.56 6.32 2.18
CA TYR A 57 -4.99 6.21 1.96
C TYR A 57 -5.30 6.62 0.52
N ARG A 58 -6.10 5.82 -0.18
CA ARG A 58 -6.40 6.14 -1.57
C ARG A 58 -7.29 7.36 -1.65
N MET A 59 -6.82 8.38 -2.34
CA MET A 59 -7.55 9.63 -2.55
C MET A 59 -7.60 9.89 -4.05
N GLY A 60 -8.73 9.57 -4.67
CA GLY A 60 -8.86 9.68 -6.11
C GLY A 60 -7.87 8.76 -6.82
N ARG A 61 -6.96 9.34 -7.58
CA ARG A 61 -5.92 8.60 -8.30
C ARG A 61 -4.55 8.72 -7.64
N GLY A 62 -4.53 9.17 -6.40
CA GLY A 62 -3.29 9.36 -5.68
C GLY A 62 -3.29 8.67 -4.34
N ILE A 63 -2.20 8.83 -3.65
CA ILE A 63 -2.01 8.24 -2.32
C ILE A 63 -1.88 9.37 -1.31
N GLY A 64 -2.85 9.45 -0.39
CA GLY A 64 -2.79 10.42 0.68
C GLY A 64 -1.86 9.93 1.77
N MET A 65 -0.90 10.78 2.13
CA MET A 65 0.07 10.45 3.16
C MET A 65 -0.42 10.93 4.51
N LEU A 66 -0.12 10.16 5.55
CA LEU A 66 -0.51 10.52 6.90
C LEU A 66 0.36 11.67 7.39
N VAL A 67 -0.29 12.77 7.77
CA VAL A 67 0.37 13.98 8.27
C VAL A 67 -0.20 14.31 9.62
N GLU A 68 0.65 14.64 10.57
CA GLU A 68 0.24 15.06 11.90
C GLU A 68 0.47 16.56 12.04
N SER A 69 -0.53 17.28 12.56
CA SER A 69 -0.47 18.70 12.78
C SER A 69 -1.06 19.01 14.14
N ARG A 70 -1.09 20.31 14.50
CA ARG A 70 -1.72 20.73 15.76
C ARG A 70 -3.20 20.39 15.80
N ALA A 71 -3.85 20.36 14.63
CA ALA A 71 -5.27 20.06 14.55
C ALA A 71 -5.55 18.56 14.59
N GLY A 72 -4.50 17.71 14.58
CA GLY A 72 -4.66 16.27 14.59
C GLY A 72 -4.01 15.64 13.38
N LYS A 73 -4.44 14.43 13.07
CA LYS A 73 -3.87 13.65 11.97
C LYS A 73 -4.81 13.65 10.78
N SER A 74 -4.24 13.69 9.58
CA SER A 74 -5.02 13.65 8.33
C SER A 74 -4.21 12.92 7.26
N PHE A 75 -4.94 12.30 6.32
CA PHE A 75 -4.31 11.82 5.08
C PHE A 75 -4.43 12.95 4.07
N VAL A 76 -3.31 13.31 3.45
CA VAL A 76 -3.23 14.48 2.58
C VAL A 76 -2.70 14.09 1.22
N TRP A 77 -3.38 14.53 0.16
CA TRP A 77 -2.94 14.37 -1.22
C TRP A 77 -3.27 15.64 -1.96
N LYS A 78 -2.25 16.34 -2.44
CA LYS A 78 -2.40 17.64 -3.10
C LYS A 78 -3.13 18.60 -2.16
N SER A 79 -4.23 19.21 -2.59
CA SER A 79 -4.98 20.15 -1.77
C SER A 79 -6.09 19.49 -0.97
N GLU A 80 -6.23 18.16 -1.05
CA GLU A 80 -7.29 17.44 -0.36
C GLU A 80 -6.76 16.81 0.91
N SER A 81 -7.63 16.71 1.91
CA SER A 81 -7.28 16.03 3.15
C SER A 81 -8.50 15.31 3.70
N VAL A 82 -8.23 14.19 4.38
CA VAL A 82 -9.25 13.37 5.04
C VAL A 82 -8.82 13.21 6.49
N PRO A 83 -9.69 13.55 7.46
CA PRO A 83 -9.31 13.36 8.86
C PRO A 83 -8.99 11.90 9.15
N ALA A 84 -7.88 11.67 9.83
CA ALA A 84 -7.45 10.33 10.21
C ALA A 84 -7.97 10.06 11.62
N THR A 85 -9.20 9.53 11.70
CA THR A 85 -9.80 9.18 12.99
C THR A 85 -8.99 8.06 13.63
N PRO A 86 -9.14 7.84 14.96
CA PRO A 86 -8.45 6.72 15.60
C PRO A 86 -8.76 5.37 14.94
N GLN A 87 -10.00 5.17 14.50
CA GLN A 87 -10.37 3.95 13.82
C GLN A 87 -9.65 3.81 12.48
N LEU A 88 -9.54 4.92 11.73
CA LEU A 88 -8.86 4.91 10.44
C LEU A 88 -7.38 4.68 10.61
N VAL A 89 -6.77 5.28 11.63
CA VAL A 89 -5.34 5.07 11.92
C VAL A 89 -5.08 3.62 12.29
N ALA A 90 -5.95 3.02 13.11
CA ALA A 90 -5.79 1.61 13.49
C ALA A 90 -5.88 0.72 12.26
N ALA A 91 -6.82 0.97 11.37
CA ALA A 91 -6.96 0.19 10.13
C ALA A 91 -5.73 0.38 9.23
N TYR A 92 -5.18 1.58 9.20
CA TYR A 92 -3.97 1.87 8.43
C TYR A 92 -2.77 1.06 8.96
N GLU A 93 -2.62 1.01 10.29
CA GLU A 93 -1.53 0.24 10.88
C GLU A 93 -1.68 -1.26 10.60
N GLU A 94 -2.93 -1.77 10.66
CA GLU A 94 -3.19 -3.16 10.33
C GLU A 94 -2.88 -3.45 8.86
N PHE A 95 -3.23 -2.54 7.96
CA PHE A 95 -2.92 -2.68 6.55
C PHE A 95 -1.41 -2.78 6.33
N LYS A 96 -0.65 -1.89 6.97
CA LYS A 96 0.81 -1.90 6.81
C LYS A 96 1.42 -3.20 7.34
N ALA A 97 0.93 -3.68 8.46
CA ALA A 97 1.43 -4.93 9.04
C ALA A 97 1.11 -6.11 8.13
N GLU A 98 -0.09 -6.13 7.56
CA GLU A 98 -0.47 -7.20 6.64
C GLU A 98 0.39 -7.20 5.38
N VAL A 99 0.64 -6.02 4.81
CA VAL A 99 1.49 -5.92 3.62
C VAL A 99 2.88 -6.46 3.92
N ARG A 100 3.46 -6.04 5.04
CA ARG A 100 4.80 -6.51 5.41
C ARG A 100 4.84 -8.02 5.62
N GLY A 101 3.79 -8.56 6.25
CA GLY A 101 3.72 -10.00 6.47
C GLY A 101 3.61 -10.78 5.17
N LEU A 102 2.86 -10.27 4.20
CA LEU A 102 2.69 -10.96 2.92
C LEU A 102 3.91 -10.85 2.03
N LEU A 103 4.73 -9.82 2.22
CA LEU A 103 5.97 -9.67 1.46
C LEU A 103 7.08 -10.56 1.96
N GLN A 104 7.06 -10.93 3.24
CA GLN A 104 8.11 -11.76 3.81
C GLN A 104 7.91 -13.21 3.41
N PRO A 105 8.99 -13.91 3.06
CA PRO A 105 8.86 -15.34 2.77
C PRO A 105 8.43 -16.09 4.02
N SER A 106 7.66 -17.17 3.81
CA SER A 106 7.25 -18.02 4.90
C SER A 106 8.46 -18.59 5.61
N ARG A 107 8.38 -18.62 6.92
CA ARG A 107 9.40 -19.26 7.73
C ARG A 107 8.85 -20.55 8.30
N GLN A 108 9.68 -21.52 8.27
CA GLN A 108 9.34 -22.83 8.82
C GLN A 108 9.83 -22.93 10.23
#